data_e8cb95a1918726ae532fadb7740c3598
#
_entry.id   e8cb95a1918726ae532fadb7740c3598
#
_cell.length_a   1.000
_cell.length_b   1.000
_cell.length_c   1.000
_cell.angle_alpha   90.00
_cell.angle_beta   90.00
_cell.angle_gamma   90.00
#
_symmetry.space_group_name_H-M   'P 1'
#
loop_
_entity.id
_entity.type
_entity.pdbx_description
1 polymer ?
#
loop_
_entity_poly.entity_id
_entity_poly.type
_entity_poly.pdbx_seq_one_letter_code
_entity_poly.pdbx_strand_id
1 'polypeptide(L)'
;MKKQKICIIGGSLTGLATATCLSNLNIDIDLIVGNYKLNLKTNRTIAISQNNFNFLKKFGIINFNKKELWPCSNMKLYHLDENKKFSEILEFKKENKKKEVLYMLENQKIIKNLMMRIKKIKSINVIKNKTISDIGNLGSLKTVKFNNTNHQYNLIIICTGSDSNLV
;
A
#
# COMPACT_ATOMS: atom_id res chain seq x y z
N MET A 1 -0.88 4.29 -30.64
CA MET A 1 -1.15 5.26 -29.57
C MET A 1 0.01 5.25 -28.58
N LYS A 2 0.48 6.44 -28.15
CA LYS A 2 1.54 6.54 -27.13
C LYS A 2 1.01 5.99 -25.81
N LYS A 3 1.77 5.09 -25.19
CA LYS A 3 1.41 4.47 -23.93
C LYS A 3 1.35 5.54 -22.83
N GLN A 4 0.32 5.50 -21.98
CA GLN A 4 0.20 6.43 -20.85
C GLN A 4 1.25 6.13 -19.81
N LYS A 5 1.77 7.17 -19.16
CA LYS A 5 2.75 7.08 -18.10
C LYS A 5 2.23 7.67 -16.80
N ILE A 6 2.32 6.90 -15.71
CA ILE A 6 1.83 7.27 -14.38
C ILE A 6 3.00 7.33 -13.40
N CYS A 7 2.98 8.31 -12.52
CA CYS A 7 3.90 8.39 -11.38
C CYS A 7 3.18 7.97 -10.09
N ILE A 8 3.76 7.07 -9.33
CA ILE A 8 3.31 6.71 -7.98
C ILE A 8 4.39 7.12 -7.00
N ILE A 9 4.05 7.97 -6.04
CA ILE A 9 4.97 8.50 -5.03
C ILE A 9 4.69 7.80 -3.70
N GLY A 10 5.64 7.02 -3.24
CA GLY A 10 5.58 6.29 -1.97
C GLY A 10 5.85 4.80 -2.11
N GLY A 11 6.82 4.31 -1.35
CA GLY A 11 7.25 2.90 -1.29
C GLY A 11 6.60 2.10 -0.16
N SER A 12 5.53 2.61 0.46
CA SER A 12 4.75 1.93 1.50
C SER A 12 3.84 0.85 0.90
N LEU A 13 3.15 0.11 1.75
CA LEU A 13 2.21 -0.92 1.34
C LEU A 13 1.20 -0.42 0.29
N THR A 14 0.64 0.77 0.51
CA THR A 14 -0.35 1.38 -0.41
C THR A 14 0.25 1.63 -1.79
N GLY A 15 1.41 2.30 -1.86
CA GLY A 15 2.06 2.59 -3.15
C GLY A 15 2.47 1.33 -3.91
N LEU A 16 3.03 0.34 -3.21
CA LEU A 16 3.42 -0.95 -3.81
C LEU A 16 2.20 -1.74 -4.32
N ALA A 17 1.12 -1.77 -3.54
CA ALA A 17 -0.12 -2.44 -3.94
C ALA A 17 -0.76 -1.75 -5.15
N THR A 18 -0.83 -0.41 -5.13
CA THR A 18 -1.36 0.40 -6.25
C THR A 18 -0.57 0.15 -7.53
N ALA A 19 0.77 0.20 -7.46
CA ALA A 19 1.63 -0.08 -8.61
C ALA A 19 1.39 -1.49 -9.18
N THR A 20 1.27 -2.49 -8.31
CA THR A 20 1.01 -3.87 -8.71
C THR A 20 -0.37 -4.03 -9.36
N CYS A 21 -1.41 -3.40 -8.81
CA CYS A 21 -2.77 -3.46 -9.39
C CYS A 21 -2.83 -2.79 -10.76
N LEU A 22 -2.26 -1.58 -10.87
CA LEU A 22 -2.27 -0.79 -12.10
C LEU A 22 -1.38 -1.38 -13.20
N SER A 23 -0.39 -2.20 -12.87
CA SER A 23 0.47 -2.85 -13.86
C SER A 23 -0.25 -3.83 -14.79
N ASN A 24 -1.47 -4.24 -14.44
CA ASN A 24 -2.32 -5.06 -15.31
C ASN A 24 -2.98 -4.23 -16.45
N LEU A 25 -2.88 -2.91 -16.38
CA LEU A 25 -3.29 -2.01 -17.45
C LEU A 25 -2.14 -1.79 -18.43
N ASN A 26 -2.46 -1.37 -19.65
CA ASN A 26 -1.43 -1.05 -20.66
C ASN A 26 -0.82 0.34 -20.44
N ILE A 27 -0.14 0.51 -19.29
CA ILE A 27 0.48 1.77 -18.86
C ILE A 27 1.91 1.54 -18.38
N ASP A 28 2.73 2.58 -18.40
CA ASP A 28 4.05 2.60 -17.78
C ASP A 28 3.99 3.31 -16.43
N ILE A 29 4.66 2.78 -15.42
CA ILE A 29 4.59 3.24 -14.04
C ILE A 29 6.01 3.56 -13.56
N ASP A 30 6.24 4.82 -13.17
CA ASP A 30 7.39 5.19 -12.35
C ASP A 30 6.95 5.16 -10.88
N LEU A 31 7.53 4.26 -10.11
CA LEU A 31 7.32 4.15 -8.67
C LEU A 31 8.48 4.80 -7.93
N ILE A 32 8.26 5.98 -7.38
CA ILE A 32 9.27 6.73 -6.62
C ILE A 32 9.23 6.28 -5.16
N VAL A 33 10.32 5.66 -4.73
CA VAL A 33 10.51 5.17 -3.36
C VAL A 33 11.56 6.05 -2.70
N GLY A 34 11.20 6.80 -1.67
CA GLY A 34 12.12 7.60 -0.88
C GLY A 34 13.15 6.74 -0.12
N ASN A 35 13.85 7.34 0.83
CA ASN A 35 14.81 6.65 1.72
C ASN A 35 14.11 5.68 2.69
N TYR A 36 13.31 4.78 2.15
CA TYR A 36 12.62 3.78 2.93
C TYR A 36 13.62 2.70 3.37
N LYS A 37 14.22 2.90 4.53
CA LYS A 37 14.84 1.80 5.25
C LYS A 37 13.72 0.89 5.71
N LEU A 38 13.54 -0.25 5.04
CA LEU A 38 12.74 -1.35 5.58
C LEU A 38 13.26 -1.62 6.99
N ASN A 39 12.57 -1.07 7.99
CA ASN A 39 12.90 -1.36 9.37
C ASN A 39 12.41 -2.78 9.67
N LEU A 40 13.26 -3.76 9.29
CA LEU A 40 12.98 -5.20 9.37
C LEU A 40 12.77 -5.69 10.82
N LYS A 41 12.96 -4.81 11.80
CA LYS A 41 12.81 -5.14 13.23
C LYS A 41 11.43 -4.85 13.80
N THR A 42 10.49 -4.30 13.03
CA THR A 42 9.14 -4.03 13.53
C THR A 42 8.24 -5.23 13.29
N ASN A 43 7.75 -5.84 14.36
CA ASN A 43 6.73 -6.89 14.34
C ASN A 43 5.31 -6.31 14.12
N ARG A 44 5.19 -5.28 13.25
CA ARG A 44 3.88 -4.68 12.96
C ARG A 44 3.03 -5.64 12.17
N THR A 45 1.84 -5.90 12.69
CA THR A 45 0.79 -6.62 11.98
C THR A 45 -0.18 -5.63 11.34
N ILE A 46 -0.86 -6.09 10.31
CA ILE A 46 -1.95 -5.38 9.65
C ILE A 46 -3.20 -6.26 9.67
N ALA A 47 -4.34 -5.66 9.98
CA ALA A 47 -5.62 -6.32 9.89
C ALA A 47 -6.23 -6.08 8.51
N ILE A 48 -6.58 -7.16 7.81
CA ILE A 48 -7.16 -7.10 6.46
C ILE A 48 -8.52 -7.80 6.50
N SER A 49 -9.57 -7.10 6.03
CA SER A 49 -10.89 -7.71 5.89
C SER A 49 -10.88 -8.85 4.87
N GLN A 50 -11.84 -9.77 4.97
CA GLN A 50 -11.98 -10.89 4.02
C GLN A 50 -12.07 -10.39 2.58
N ASN A 51 -12.79 -9.28 2.34
CA ASN A 51 -12.94 -8.73 0.99
C ASN A 51 -11.61 -8.19 0.45
N ASN A 52 -10.88 -7.43 1.26
CA ASN A 52 -9.56 -6.92 0.88
C ASN A 52 -8.55 -8.06 0.70
N PHE A 53 -8.62 -9.10 1.54
CA PHE A 53 -7.79 -10.29 1.37
C PHE A 53 -8.04 -10.98 0.01
N ASN A 54 -9.31 -11.19 -0.34
CA ASN A 54 -9.69 -11.78 -1.62
C ASN A 54 -9.26 -10.91 -2.81
N PHE A 55 -9.41 -9.57 -2.68
CA PHE A 55 -8.95 -8.62 -3.68
C PHE A 55 -7.43 -8.73 -3.89
N LEU A 56 -6.65 -8.66 -2.83
CA LEU A 56 -5.19 -8.75 -2.90
C LEU A 56 -4.73 -10.12 -3.45
N LYS A 57 -5.44 -11.19 -3.11
CA LYS A 57 -5.20 -12.53 -3.66
C LYS A 57 -5.47 -12.59 -5.16
N LYS A 58 -6.57 -11.98 -5.63
CA LYS A 58 -6.91 -11.90 -7.07
C LYS A 58 -5.79 -11.25 -7.89
N PHE A 59 -5.15 -10.23 -7.35
CA PHE A 59 -4.00 -9.56 -7.98
C PHE A 59 -2.66 -10.28 -7.71
N GLY A 60 -2.67 -11.43 -7.04
CA GLY A 60 -1.47 -12.18 -6.70
C GLY A 60 -0.51 -11.45 -5.77
N ILE A 61 -1.01 -10.44 -5.03
CA ILE A 61 -0.24 -9.65 -4.06
C ILE A 61 0.00 -10.47 -2.79
N ILE A 62 -0.99 -11.26 -2.41
CA ILE A 62 -0.96 -12.13 -1.24
C ILE A 62 -0.94 -13.58 -1.73
N ASN A 63 0.14 -14.27 -1.42
CA ASN A 63 0.26 -15.71 -1.59
C ASN A 63 0.84 -16.29 -0.30
N PHE A 64 0.00 -16.27 0.76
CA PHE A 64 0.37 -16.76 2.08
C PHE A 64 -0.17 -18.17 2.31
N ASN A 65 0.64 -18.98 2.97
CA ASN A 65 0.20 -20.25 3.50
C ASN A 65 -0.77 -20.01 4.68
N LYS A 66 -1.67 -20.96 4.94
CA LYS A 66 -2.60 -20.87 6.08
C LYS A 66 -1.90 -20.61 7.43
N LYS A 67 -0.66 -21.09 7.60
CA LYS A 67 0.15 -20.88 8.81
C LYS A 67 0.64 -19.43 9.01
N GLU A 68 0.61 -18.62 7.97
CA GLU A 68 1.03 -17.20 7.99
C GLU A 68 -0.13 -16.23 8.20
N LEU A 69 -1.34 -16.77 8.23
CA LEU A 69 -2.59 -16.04 8.42
C LEU A 69 -3.08 -16.30 9.84
N TRP A 70 -3.38 -15.23 10.57
CA TRP A 70 -4.07 -15.32 11.84
C TRP A 70 -5.52 -14.88 11.65
N PRO A 71 -6.44 -15.83 11.45
CA PRO A 71 -7.85 -15.52 11.26
C PRO A 71 -8.47 -15.03 12.57
N CYS A 72 -9.24 -13.96 12.51
CA CYS A 72 -9.97 -13.41 13.63
C CYS A 72 -11.47 -13.48 13.33
N SER A 73 -12.23 -14.13 14.17
CA SER A 73 -13.69 -14.27 14.07
C SER A 73 -14.44 -13.16 14.79
N ASN A 74 -13.77 -12.43 15.66
CA ASN A 74 -14.33 -11.36 16.47
C ASN A 74 -13.28 -10.26 16.69
N MET A 75 -13.71 -8.99 16.65
CA MET A 75 -12.91 -7.82 17.01
C MET A 75 -13.76 -6.90 17.88
N LYS A 76 -13.23 -6.53 19.05
CA LYS A 76 -13.89 -5.61 19.97
C LYS A 76 -13.08 -4.35 20.13
N LEU A 77 -13.76 -3.22 20.15
CA LEU A 77 -13.20 -1.91 20.43
C LEU A 77 -13.65 -1.44 21.81
N TYR A 78 -12.72 -1.02 22.63
CA TYR A 78 -12.97 -0.53 23.97
C TYR A 78 -12.55 0.94 24.08
N HIS A 79 -13.31 1.71 24.84
CA HIS A 79 -12.94 3.04 25.29
C HIS A 79 -12.48 2.98 26.74
N LEU A 80 -11.45 3.75 27.07
CA LEU A 80 -11.04 3.95 28.45
C LEU A 80 -11.71 5.25 28.94
N ASP A 81 -12.63 5.14 29.86
CA ASP A 81 -13.31 6.29 30.47
C ASP A 81 -12.37 7.07 31.42
N GLU A 82 -12.84 8.23 31.89
CA GLU A 82 -12.12 9.08 32.85
C GLU A 82 -11.82 8.35 34.18
N ASN A 83 -12.61 7.35 34.53
CA ASN A 83 -12.46 6.50 35.73
C ASN A 83 -11.55 5.29 35.48
N LYS A 84 -10.84 5.25 34.33
CA LYS A 84 -9.97 4.15 33.90
C LYS A 84 -10.69 2.79 33.78
N LYS A 85 -11.98 2.79 33.51
CA LYS A 85 -12.74 1.58 33.20
C LYS A 85 -12.84 1.39 31.68
N PHE A 86 -12.65 0.15 31.23
CA PHE A 86 -12.85 -0.21 29.83
C PHE A 86 -14.33 -0.48 29.59
N SER A 87 -14.95 0.30 28.73
CA SER A 87 -16.30 0.05 28.20
C SER A 87 -16.22 -0.38 26.75
N GLU A 88 -16.94 -1.43 26.39
CA GLU A 88 -17.03 -1.89 25.00
C GLU A 88 -17.87 -0.91 24.19
N ILE A 89 -17.28 -0.35 23.10
CA ILE A 89 -17.95 0.58 22.22
C ILE A 89 -18.57 -0.15 21.03
N LEU A 90 -17.81 -1.12 20.48
CA LEU A 90 -18.16 -1.76 19.23
C LEU A 90 -17.62 -3.18 19.18
N GLU A 91 -18.46 -4.10 18.74
CA GLU A 91 -18.08 -5.48 18.43
C GLU A 91 -18.33 -5.75 16.94
N PHE A 92 -17.29 -6.19 16.23
CA PHE A 92 -17.41 -6.77 14.91
C PHE A 92 -17.43 -8.28 15.05
N LYS A 93 -18.58 -8.85 14.79
CA LYS A 93 -18.82 -10.30 14.89
C LYS A 93 -19.54 -10.75 13.63
N LYS A 94 -19.15 -11.88 13.07
CA LYS A 94 -19.92 -12.48 11.99
C LYS A 94 -21.01 -13.39 12.55
N GLU A 95 -22.20 -13.27 12.00
CA GLU A 95 -23.35 -14.13 12.33
C GLU A 95 -23.08 -15.60 12.05
N ASN A 96 -22.28 -15.88 11.00
CA ASN A 96 -21.87 -17.25 10.66
C ASN A 96 -20.49 -17.58 11.23
N LYS A 97 -20.41 -18.48 12.21
CA LYS A 97 -19.19 -18.96 12.86
C LYS A 97 -18.13 -19.57 11.91
N LYS A 98 -18.41 -19.74 10.64
CA LYS A 98 -17.51 -20.35 9.64
C LYS A 98 -16.73 -19.35 8.79
N LYS A 99 -16.88 -18.04 9.02
CA LYS A 99 -16.19 -17.02 8.21
C LYS A 99 -15.47 -16.04 9.14
N GLU A 100 -14.23 -15.78 8.88
CA GLU A 100 -13.42 -14.80 9.59
C GLU A 100 -13.88 -13.38 9.30
N VAL A 101 -13.78 -12.49 10.28
CA VAL A 101 -14.05 -11.05 10.14
C VAL A 101 -12.87 -10.39 9.43
N LEU A 102 -11.67 -10.76 9.84
CA LEU A 102 -10.42 -10.23 9.30
C LEU A 102 -9.28 -11.25 9.45
N TYR A 103 -8.18 -10.99 8.74
CA TYR A 103 -6.91 -11.68 8.89
C TYR A 103 -5.86 -10.74 9.42
N MET A 104 -5.11 -11.17 10.43
CA MET A 104 -3.90 -10.48 10.88
C MET A 104 -2.71 -11.04 10.10
N LEU A 105 -1.88 -10.15 9.59
CA LEU A 105 -0.73 -10.47 8.73
C LEU A 105 0.47 -9.64 9.14
N GLU A 106 1.66 -10.19 9.01
CA GLU A 106 2.89 -9.42 9.17
C GLU A 106 3.06 -8.43 8.00
N ASN A 107 3.06 -7.14 8.30
CA ASN A 107 3.19 -6.08 7.31
C ASN A 107 4.45 -6.24 6.44
N GLN A 108 5.56 -6.64 7.04
CA GLN A 108 6.83 -6.83 6.34
C GLN A 108 6.80 -7.95 5.31
N LYS A 109 6.10 -9.05 5.59
CA LYS A 109 5.95 -10.14 4.63
C LYS A 109 5.19 -9.69 3.39
N ILE A 110 4.14 -8.88 3.57
CA ILE A 110 3.37 -8.32 2.45
C ILE A 110 4.26 -7.40 1.61
N ILE A 111 4.97 -6.47 2.24
CA ILE A 111 5.88 -5.54 1.57
C ILE A 111 6.96 -6.30 0.79
N LYS A 112 7.59 -7.29 1.41
CA LYS A 112 8.62 -8.12 0.76
C LYS A 112 8.07 -8.83 -0.47
N ASN A 113 6.89 -9.43 -0.38
CA ASN A 113 6.25 -10.11 -1.50
C ASN A 113 5.91 -9.14 -2.65
N LEU A 114 5.37 -7.97 -2.32
CA LEU A 114 5.09 -6.90 -3.29
C LEU A 114 6.37 -6.44 -4.00
N MET A 115 7.43 -6.18 -3.27
CA MET A 115 8.72 -5.76 -3.84
C MET A 115 9.33 -6.83 -4.75
N MET A 116 9.24 -8.11 -4.37
CA MET A 116 9.70 -9.21 -5.23
C MET A 116 8.87 -9.32 -6.52
N ARG A 117 7.58 -9.09 -6.43
CA ARG A 117 6.68 -9.10 -7.58
C ARG A 117 6.95 -7.92 -8.52
N ILE A 118 7.02 -6.70 -7.98
CA ILE A 118 7.29 -5.47 -8.74
C ILE A 118 8.57 -5.57 -9.56
N LYS A 119 9.63 -6.17 -9.01
CA LYS A 119 10.88 -6.39 -9.73
C LYS A 119 10.74 -7.24 -11.00
N LYS A 120 9.69 -8.06 -11.10
CA LYS A 120 9.43 -8.93 -12.25
C LYS A 120 8.52 -8.27 -13.30
N ILE A 121 7.91 -7.11 -12.99
CA ILE A 121 6.95 -6.43 -13.87
C ILE A 121 7.69 -5.39 -14.69
N LYS A 122 7.80 -5.61 -16.00
CA LYS A 122 8.56 -4.75 -16.92
C LYS A 122 7.99 -3.33 -17.06
N SER A 123 6.67 -3.15 -16.84
CA SER A 123 6.02 -1.84 -16.94
C SER A 123 6.20 -0.98 -15.70
N ILE A 124 6.85 -1.48 -14.64
CA ILE A 124 7.13 -0.71 -13.42
C ILE A 124 8.63 -0.41 -13.34
N ASN A 125 8.96 0.87 -13.38
CA ASN A 125 10.31 1.37 -13.12
C ASN A 125 10.38 1.89 -11.68
N VAL A 126 11.24 1.27 -10.85
CA VAL A 126 11.40 1.67 -9.44
C VAL A 126 12.54 2.67 -9.30
N ILE A 127 12.20 3.89 -8.95
CA ILE A 127 13.13 5.01 -8.74
C ILE A 127 13.37 5.16 -7.23
N LYS A 128 14.58 4.87 -6.79
CA LYS A 128 14.95 4.88 -5.37
C LYS A 128 15.70 6.12 -4.96
N ASN A 129 15.63 6.44 -3.67
CA ASN A 129 16.44 7.48 -3.02
C ASN A 129 16.35 8.85 -3.69
N LYS A 130 15.15 9.21 -4.17
CA LYS A 130 14.90 10.52 -4.75
C LYS A 130 14.03 11.34 -3.83
N THR A 131 14.45 12.59 -3.61
CA THR A 131 13.63 13.60 -2.96
C THR A 131 12.89 14.37 -4.03
N ILE A 132 11.58 14.45 -3.90
CA ILE A 132 10.73 15.25 -4.79
C ILE A 132 10.79 16.68 -4.27
N SER A 133 11.15 17.61 -5.15
CA SER A 133 11.26 19.02 -4.81
C SER A 133 10.01 19.81 -5.21
N ASP A 134 9.26 19.32 -6.20
CA ASP A 134 8.07 20.02 -6.68
C ASP A 134 7.14 19.09 -7.44
N ILE A 135 5.83 19.39 -7.38
CA ILE A 135 4.76 18.76 -8.16
C ILE A 135 3.94 19.87 -8.81
N GLY A 136 3.83 19.83 -10.13
CA GLY A 136 3.17 20.89 -10.90
C GLY A 136 2.34 20.37 -12.05
N ASN A 137 1.94 21.31 -12.90
CA ASN A 137 1.18 21.04 -14.12
C ASN A 137 1.89 21.64 -15.33
N LEU A 138 1.83 20.95 -16.45
CA LEU A 138 2.29 21.42 -17.74
C LEU A 138 1.24 21.09 -18.81
N GLY A 139 0.30 22.00 -19.04
CA GLY A 139 -0.86 21.75 -19.89
C GLY A 139 -1.73 20.62 -19.34
N SER A 140 -1.96 19.59 -20.15
CA SER A 140 -2.72 18.40 -19.76
C SER A 140 -1.92 17.39 -18.94
N LEU A 141 -0.61 17.56 -18.84
CA LEU A 141 0.27 16.67 -18.11
C LEU A 141 0.58 17.20 -16.70
N LYS A 142 0.93 16.28 -15.83
CA LYS A 142 1.44 16.55 -14.49
C LYS A 142 2.96 16.46 -14.51
N THR A 143 3.62 17.25 -13.66
CA THR A 143 5.09 17.25 -13.54
C THR A 143 5.52 16.87 -12.14
N VAL A 144 6.57 16.08 -12.04
CA VAL A 144 7.28 15.79 -10.79
C VAL A 144 8.74 16.16 -10.98
N LYS A 145 9.26 17.02 -10.11
CA LYS A 145 10.65 17.45 -10.14
C LYS A 145 11.47 16.67 -9.12
N PHE A 146 12.47 15.96 -9.61
CA PHE A 146 13.51 15.33 -8.79
C PHE A 146 14.84 15.34 -9.55
N ASN A 147 15.98 15.37 -8.85
CA ASN A 147 17.32 15.56 -9.45
C ASN A 147 17.43 16.79 -10.34
N ASN A 148 16.76 17.89 -10.01
CA ASN A 148 16.67 19.12 -10.80
C ASN A 148 16.07 18.94 -12.21
N THR A 149 15.41 17.83 -12.49
CA THR A 149 14.78 17.53 -13.78
C THR A 149 13.27 17.36 -13.58
N ASN A 150 12.50 17.95 -14.50
CA ASN A 150 11.05 17.78 -14.56
C ASN A 150 10.70 16.53 -15.38
N HIS A 151 9.92 15.64 -14.77
CA HIS A 151 9.40 14.45 -15.41
C HIS A 151 7.89 14.59 -15.61
N GLN A 152 7.40 14.23 -16.79
CA GLN A 152 5.99 14.41 -17.19
C GLN A 152 5.22 13.11 -17.10
N TYR A 153 3.97 13.20 -16.59
CA TYR A 153 3.08 12.08 -16.38
C TYR A 153 1.63 12.43 -16.74
N ASN A 154 0.87 11.42 -17.13
CA ASN A 154 -0.58 11.57 -17.34
C ASN A 154 -1.33 11.65 -16.01
N LEU A 155 -0.82 10.99 -14.97
CA LEU A 155 -1.40 10.96 -13.63
C LEU A 155 -0.30 10.84 -12.59
N ILE A 156 -0.48 11.49 -11.44
CA ILE A 156 0.35 11.31 -10.24
C ILE A 156 -0.54 10.77 -9.13
N ILE A 157 -0.08 9.73 -8.45
CA ILE A 157 -0.75 9.13 -7.28
C ILE A 157 0.19 9.25 -6.09
N ILE A 158 -0.26 9.95 -5.04
CA ILE A 158 0.52 10.20 -3.83
C ILE A 158 0.13 9.17 -2.77
N CYS A 159 1.11 8.36 -2.33
CA CYS A 159 0.95 7.28 -1.35
C CYS A 159 1.98 7.40 -0.21
N THR A 160 2.32 8.60 0.20
CA THR A 160 3.41 8.88 1.15
C THR A 160 3.05 8.74 2.62
N GLY A 161 1.76 8.68 2.94
CA GLY A 161 1.27 8.68 4.33
C GLY A 161 1.27 10.08 4.95
N SER A 162 1.05 10.15 6.29
CA SER A 162 0.88 11.40 7.04
C SER A 162 2.15 12.23 7.20
N ASP A 163 3.32 11.60 7.08
CA ASP A 163 4.61 12.27 7.36
C ASP A 163 5.20 12.98 6.14
N SER A 164 4.38 13.21 5.11
CA SER A 164 4.81 13.81 3.86
C SER A 164 4.47 15.28 3.79
N ASN A 165 5.46 16.11 3.45
CA ASN A 165 5.26 17.53 3.13
C ASN A 165 4.77 17.76 1.68
N LEU A 166 4.33 16.71 0.98
CA LEU A 166 3.88 16.77 -0.42
C LEU A 166 2.37 16.95 -0.54
N VAL A 167 1.65 16.99 0.58
CA VAL A 167 0.19 17.17 0.65
C VAL A 167 -0.12 18.35 1.54
#